data_6224067734f4c580b0f501b5373577fe
#
_entry.id   6224067734f4c580b0f501b5373577fe
#
_cell.length_a   1.000
_cell.length_b   1.000
_cell.length_c   1.000
_cell.angle_alpha   90.00
_cell.angle_beta   90.00
_cell.angle_gamma   90.00
#
_symmetry.space_group_name_H-M   'P 1'
#
loop_
_entity.id
_entity.type
_entity.pdbx_description
1 polymer ?
#
loop_
_entity_poly.entity_id
_entity_poly.type
_entity_poly.pdbx_seq_one_letter_code
_entity_poly.pdbx_strand_id
1 'polypeptide(L)'
;MTLDRGLWQNPGHSNRVFSLKFVEDDPDLLISGGWDNNMHIWDLREGKSIACIYGPNISGDAIDCKDGVILTGSCRTKDQLELWDFGTRKLLRGIDWEYGMKVDKLNVYAAQFSKKSTRFVLACGSVVNEARIFDQNGDYMDFAKVSGFSKGLYSVDFAPNQELFAVAGGDGEAHLFKLTK
;
A
#
# COMPACT_ATOMS: atom_id res chain seq x y z
N MET A 1 21.21 11.12 9.86
CA MET A 1 21.43 10.72 8.47
C MET A 1 20.30 11.30 7.65
N THR A 2 20.57 11.99 6.56
CA THR A 2 19.52 12.55 5.68
C THR A 2 19.57 11.76 4.38
N LEU A 3 18.44 11.14 4.03
CA LEU A 3 18.27 10.47 2.75
C LEU A 3 18.02 11.57 1.70
N ASP A 4 19.11 12.11 1.15
CA ASP A 4 19.09 13.25 0.26
C ASP A 4 19.10 12.80 -1.21
N ARG A 5 18.78 13.75 -2.10
CA ARG A 5 18.96 13.62 -3.55
C ARG A 5 20.42 13.36 -3.85
N GLY A 6 20.80 12.11 -3.95
CA GLY A 6 22.16 11.73 -4.29
C GLY A 6 22.65 12.45 -5.55
N LEU A 7 23.82 13.01 -5.47
CA LEU A 7 24.40 13.97 -6.44
C LEU A 7 24.60 13.34 -7.81
N TRP A 8 24.04 12.51 -8.43
CA TRP A 8 24.34 12.22 -9.88
C TRP A 8 23.71 10.96 -10.51
N GLN A 9 23.18 9.99 -9.77
CA GLN A 9 22.67 8.77 -10.45
C GLN A 9 21.28 8.28 -10.00
N ASN A 10 20.82 8.63 -8.81
CA ASN A 10 19.45 8.35 -8.37
C ASN A 10 18.97 9.51 -7.49
N PRO A 11 18.46 10.59 -8.08
CA PRO A 11 17.87 11.67 -7.31
C PRO A 11 16.69 11.10 -6.52
N GLY A 12 16.58 11.45 -5.24
CA GLY A 12 15.44 11.10 -4.41
C GLY A 12 14.12 11.66 -4.97
N HIS A 13 13.06 11.58 -4.17
CA HIS A 13 11.75 12.10 -4.56
C HIS A 13 11.77 13.56 -5.00
N SER A 14 11.02 13.87 -6.05
CA SER A 14 10.85 15.24 -6.55
C SER A 14 9.59 15.92 -6.01
N ASN A 15 8.77 15.21 -5.22
CA ASN A 15 7.56 15.69 -4.58
C ASN A 15 7.41 15.09 -3.18
N ARG A 16 6.26 15.34 -2.53
CA ARG A 16 5.96 14.88 -1.16
C ARG A 16 5.97 13.37 -1.06
N VAL A 17 6.58 12.87 0.01
CA VAL A 17 6.59 11.45 0.41
C VAL A 17 5.50 11.24 1.45
N PHE A 18 4.71 10.19 1.29
CA PHE A 18 3.58 9.87 2.17
C PHE A 18 3.69 8.51 2.86
N SER A 19 4.42 7.58 2.28
CA SER A 19 4.57 6.25 2.85
C SER A 19 6.03 5.84 2.93
N LEU A 20 6.36 5.17 4.02
CA LEU A 20 7.66 4.60 4.32
C LEU A 20 7.47 3.18 4.86
N LYS A 21 8.23 2.23 4.34
CA LYS A 21 8.20 0.85 4.83
C LYS A 21 9.60 0.27 4.90
N PHE A 22 10.02 -0.15 6.09
CA PHE A 22 11.22 -0.99 6.24
C PHE A 22 10.94 -2.38 5.67
N VAL A 23 11.94 -2.96 5.01
CA VAL A 23 11.89 -4.33 4.53
C VAL A 23 12.11 -5.27 5.72
N GLU A 24 11.14 -6.19 5.98
CA GLU A 24 11.20 -7.04 7.17
C GLU A 24 12.47 -7.92 7.22
N ASP A 25 12.90 -8.44 6.07
CA ASP A 25 14.04 -9.35 5.96
C ASP A 25 15.39 -8.65 5.85
N ASP A 26 15.41 -7.34 5.65
CA ASP A 26 16.64 -6.52 5.57
C ASP A 26 16.39 -5.14 6.19
N PRO A 27 16.77 -4.94 7.47
CA PRO A 27 16.53 -3.69 8.18
C PRO A 27 17.32 -2.50 7.64
N ASP A 28 18.29 -2.74 6.77
CA ASP A 28 19.05 -1.69 6.09
C ASP A 28 18.37 -1.19 4.82
N LEU A 29 17.24 -1.78 4.43
CA LEU A 29 16.47 -1.36 3.28
C LEU A 29 15.16 -0.68 3.68
N LEU A 30 14.87 0.44 3.03
CA LEU A 30 13.67 1.23 3.21
C LEU A 30 13.00 1.48 1.86
N ILE A 31 11.68 1.34 1.80
CA ILE A 31 10.87 1.70 0.63
C ILE A 31 10.14 3.01 0.95
N SER A 32 10.07 3.91 -0.01
CA SER A 32 9.30 5.16 0.10
C SER A 32 8.48 5.41 -1.15
N GLY A 33 7.36 6.11 -1.00
CA GLY A 33 6.52 6.51 -2.12
C GLY A 33 5.79 7.83 -1.90
N GLY A 34 5.47 8.51 -2.98
CA GLY A 34 4.90 9.83 -2.92
C GLY A 34 4.16 10.30 -4.18
N TRP A 35 3.97 11.61 -4.26
CA TRP A 35 3.23 12.25 -5.36
C TRP A 35 4.00 12.38 -6.68
N ASP A 36 5.27 12.03 -6.71
CA ASP A 36 6.08 12.06 -7.93
C ASP A 36 5.93 10.79 -8.79
N ASN A 37 4.99 9.92 -8.47
CA ASN A 37 4.74 8.65 -9.11
C ASN A 37 5.94 7.69 -9.06
N ASN A 38 6.80 7.87 -8.07
CA ASN A 38 7.97 7.02 -7.87
C ASN A 38 7.89 6.32 -6.52
N MET A 39 8.36 5.10 -6.53
CA MET A 39 8.68 4.32 -5.34
C MET A 39 10.19 4.11 -5.33
N HIS A 40 10.87 4.56 -4.29
CA HIS A 40 12.31 4.40 -4.13
C HIS A 40 12.62 3.30 -3.14
N ILE A 41 13.66 2.53 -3.42
CA ILE A 41 14.29 1.60 -2.49
C ILE A 41 15.63 2.21 -2.08
N TRP A 42 15.84 2.39 -0.79
CA TRP A 42 17.01 3.02 -0.19
C TRP A 42 17.86 1.98 0.51
N ASP A 43 19.17 2.03 0.32
CA ASP A 43 20.12 1.34 1.18
C ASP A 43 20.64 2.33 2.23
N LEU A 44 20.33 2.05 3.50
CA LEU A 44 20.66 2.93 4.63
C LEU A 44 22.15 2.95 4.93
N ARG A 45 22.89 1.89 4.59
CA ARG A 45 24.36 1.81 4.73
C ARG A 45 25.03 2.74 3.74
N GLU A 46 24.49 2.80 2.52
CA GLU A 46 25.00 3.67 1.45
C GLU A 46 24.40 5.08 1.50
N GLY A 47 23.28 5.27 2.21
CA GLY A 47 22.59 6.55 2.34
C GLY A 47 21.98 7.07 1.06
N LYS A 48 21.68 6.19 0.09
CA LYS A 48 21.16 6.57 -1.22
C LYS A 48 20.05 5.65 -1.71
N SER A 49 19.29 6.12 -2.70
CA SER A 49 18.35 5.28 -3.44
C SER A 49 19.13 4.34 -4.37
N ILE A 50 18.89 3.04 -4.24
CA ILE A 50 19.49 1.99 -5.06
C ILE A 50 18.57 1.54 -6.20
N ALA A 51 17.28 1.87 -6.11
CA ALA A 51 16.30 1.57 -7.15
C ALA A 51 15.15 2.57 -7.12
N CYS A 52 14.55 2.76 -8.30
CA CYS A 52 13.35 3.56 -8.48
C CYS A 52 12.37 2.79 -9.37
N ILE A 53 11.13 2.68 -8.91
CA ILE A 53 10.02 2.06 -9.66
C ILE A 53 9.02 3.18 -9.97
N TYR A 54 8.78 3.42 -11.24
CA TYR A 54 7.80 4.39 -11.70
C TYR A 54 6.42 3.73 -11.82
N GLY A 55 5.39 4.40 -11.30
CA GLY A 55 4.01 3.95 -11.46
C GLY A 55 3.08 4.46 -10.37
N PRO A 56 3.15 3.96 -9.12
CA PRO A 56 2.16 4.29 -8.11
C PRO A 56 2.24 5.74 -7.65
N ASN A 57 1.08 6.42 -7.58
CA ASN A 57 0.92 7.74 -6.98
C ASN A 57 0.45 7.57 -5.54
N ILE A 58 1.37 7.67 -4.61
CA ILE A 58 1.13 7.38 -3.19
C ILE A 58 0.72 8.66 -2.47
N SER A 59 -0.43 8.64 -1.79
CA SER A 59 -1.01 9.78 -1.09
C SER A 59 -1.38 9.49 0.37
N GLY A 60 -0.94 8.35 0.90
CA GLY A 60 -1.17 7.92 2.26
C GLY A 60 -0.28 6.73 2.63
N ASP A 61 -0.56 6.05 3.72
CA ASP A 61 0.22 4.89 4.19
C ASP A 61 -0.17 3.62 3.41
N ALA A 62 0.20 3.60 2.13
CA ALA A 62 -0.23 2.62 1.17
C ALA A 62 0.93 1.85 0.53
N ILE A 63 2.03 1.67 1.24
CA ILE A 63 3.12 0.78 0.86
C ILE A 63 3.31 -0.26 1.97
N ASP A 64 3.31 -1.52 1.59
CA ASP A 64 3.74 -2.61 2.45
C ASP A 64 4.72 -3.53 1.70
N CYS A 65 5.57 -4.25 2.44
CA CYS A 65 6.53 -5.18 1.86
C CYS A 65 6.64 -6.41 2.75
N LYS A 66 6.41 -7.58 2.17
CA LYS A 66 6.44 -8.85 2.88
C LYS A 66 6.76 -10.00 1.92
N ASP A 67 7.58 -10.97 2.38
CA ASP A 67 7.93 -12.17 1.62
C ASP A 67 8.40 -11.86 0.18
N GLY A 68 9.18 -10.78 0.01
CA GLY A 68 9.70 -10.35 -1.28
C GLY A 68 8.67 -9.72 -2.23
N VAL A 69 7.48 -9.39 -1.73
CA VAL A 69 6.42 -8.71 -2.50
C VAL A 69 6.15 -7.33 -1.93
N ILE A 70 6.11 -6.32 -2.80
CA ILE A 70 5.69 -4.97 -2.44
C ILE A 70 4.23 -4.81 -2.84
N LEU A 71 3.41 -4.33 -1.91
CA LEU A 71 2.05 -3.89 -2.13
C LEU A 71 2.04 -2.37 -2.23
N THR A 72 1.29 -1.83 -3.19
CA THR A 72 1.06 -0.39 -3.32
C THR A 72 -0.42 -0.07 -3.49
N GLY A 73 -0.91 0.92 -2.72
CA GLY A 73 -2.18 1.59 -2.96
C GLY A 73 -1.95 2.95 -3.62
N SER A 74 -2.76 3.32 -4.60
CA SER A 74 -2.51 4.48 -5.45
C SER A 74 -3.75 5.34 -5.64
N CYS A 75 -3.52 6.64 -5.87
CA CYS A 75 -4.54 7.62 -6.25
C CYS A 75 -4.61 7.84 -7.78
N ARG A 76 -4.20 6.87 -8.57
CA ARG A 76 -4.35 6.88 -10.03
C ARG A 76 -5.77 6.51 -10.44
N THR A 77 -6.13 6.88 -11.67
CA THR A 77 -7.44 6.53 -12.25
C THR A 77 -7.59 5.04 -12.60
N LYS A 78 -6.49 4.31 -12.67
CA LYS A 78 -6.43 2.87 -12.95
C LYS A 78 -5.34 2.24 -12.11
N ASP A 79 -5.42 0.93 -11.91
CA ASP A 79 -4.40 0.14 -11.22
C ASP A 79 -4.10 0.75 -9.83
N GLN A 80 -5.17 0.93 -9.03
CA GLN A 80 -5.07 1.58 -7.74
C GLN A 80 -4.45 0.69 -6.68
N LEU A 81 -4.44 -0.63 -6.88
CA LEU A 81 -3.82 -1.59 -5.97
C LEU A 81 -2.96 -2.55 -6.78
N GLU A 82 -1.67 -2.59 -6.50
CA GLU A 82 -0.70 -3.35 -7.29
C GLU A 82 0.27 -4.12 -6.42
N LEU A 83 0.72 -5.26 -6.94
CA LEU A 83 1.78 -6.09 -6.37
C LEU A 83 3.01 -6.05 -7.26
N TRP A 84 4.17 -5.87 -6.64
CA TRP A 84 5.46 -5.77 -7.32
C TRP A 84 6.44 -6.78 -6.73
N ASP A 85 7.26 -7.37 -7.57
CA ASP A 85 8.38 -8.19 -7.12
C ASP A 85 9.52 -7.32 -6.61
N PHE A 86 9.90 -7.51 -5.36
CA PHE A 86 10.93 -6.69 -4.71
C PHE A 86 12.30 -6.89 -5.36
N GLY A 87 12.66 -8.13 -5.72
CA GLY A 87 13.97 -8.45 -6.27
C GLY A 87 14.15 -7.95 -7.70
N THR A 88 13.16 -8.20 -8.57
CA THR A 88 13.21 -7.81 -10.00
C THR A 88 12.65 -6.42 -10.26
N ARG A 89 11.91 -5.84 -9.30
CA ARG A 89 11.25 -4.52 -9.39
C ARG A 89 10.19 -4.44 -10.50
N LYS A 90 9.64 -5.59 -10.87
CA LYS A 90 8.62 -5.69 -11.92
C LYS A 90 7.23 -5.80 -11.31
N LEU A 91 6.26 -5.24 -12.01
CA LEU A 91 4.85 -5.46 -11.70
C LEU A 91 4.53 -6.95 -11.81
N LEU A 92 3.99 -7.52 -10.74
CA LEU A 92 3.48 -8.89 -10.73
C LEU A 92 2.03 -8.91 -11.23
N ARG A 93 1.19 -8.05 -10.65
CA ARG A 93 -0.22 -7.91 -11.05
C ARG A 93 -0.88 -6.69 -10.42
N GLY A 94 -2.00 -6.28 -10.99
CA GLY A 94 -3.00 -5.45 -10.32
C GLY A 94 -3.98 -6.30 -9.51
N ILE A 95 -4.58 -5.68 -8.50
CA ILE A 95 -5.73 -6.21 -7.76
C ILE A 95 -6.91 -5.30 -8.10
N ASP A 96 -7.93 -5.84 -8.76
CA ASP A 96 -9.12 -5.08 -9.11
C ASP A 96 -9.93 -4.77 -7.85
N TRP A 97 -10.25 -3.48 -7.63
CA TRP A 97 -11.07 -3.09 -6.48
C TRP A 97 -12.47 -3.68 -6.53
N GLU A 98 -13.09 -3.70 -7.69
CA GLU A 98 -14.32 -4.41 -7.94
C GLU A 98 -14.14 -5.35 -9.13
N TYR A 99 -14.31 -6.65 -8.88
CA TYR A 99 -14.22 -7.65 -9.94
C TYR A 99 -15.20 -7.35 -11.07
N GLY A 100 -14.65 -6.98 -12.23
CA GLY A 100 -15.43 -6.72 -13.45
C GLY A 100 -16.11 -5.35 -13.53
N MET A 101 -15.97 -4.46 -12.54
CA MET A 101 -16.46 -3.09 -12.62
C MET A 101 -15.33 -2.08 -12.58
N LYS A 102 -15.36 -1.11 -13.49
CA LYS A 102 -14.44 0.02 -13.47
C LYS A 102 -14.92 1.03 -12.42
N VAL A 103 -14.27 1.08 -11.28
CA VAL A 103 -14.48 2.16 -10.32
C VAL A 103 -13.64 3.35 -10.79
N ASP A 104 -14.28 4.27 -11.51
CA ASP A 104 -13.62 5.52 -11.89
C ASP A 104 -13.35 6.35 -10.62
N LYS A 105 -12.08 6.75 -10.42
CA LYS A 105 -11.62 7.68 -9.37
C LYS A 105 -11.55 7.16 -7.94
N LEU A 106 -11.35 5.88 -7.71
CA LEU A 106 -10.96 5.40 -6.37
C LEU A 106 -9.58 5.96 -6.00
N ASN A 107 -9.45 6.46 -4.77
CA ASN A 107 -8.15 6.80 -4.17
C ASN A 107 -7.89 5.82 -3.05
N VAL A 108 -6.89 4.97 -3.17
CA VAL A 108 -6.44 4.08 -2.11
C VAL A 108 -5.40 4.81 -1.25
N TYR A 109 -5.77 5.09 0.01
CA TYR A 109 -4.92 5.85 0.94
C TYR A 109 -4.14 4.97 1.90
N ALA A 110 -4.61 3.76 2.17
CA ALA A 110 -3.89 2.82 3.01
C ALA A 110 -4.06 1.40 2.47
N ALA A 111 -2.97 0.65 2.50
CA ALA A 111 -2.94 -0.76 2.10
C ALA A 111 -1.85 -1.51 2.87
N GLN A 112 -2.17 -2.70 3.37
CA GLN A 112 -1.20 -3.55 4.03
C GLN A 112 -1.50 -5.04 3.84
N PHE A 113 -0.46 -5.86 3.95
CA PHE A 113 -0.61 -7.31 4.08
C PHE A 113 -1.07 -7.71 5.47
N SER A 114 -1.63 -8.89 5.59
CA SER A 114 -1.87 -9.49 6.89
C SER A 114 -0.55 -9.74 7.64
N LYS A 115 -0.58 -9.67 8.98
CA LYS A 115 0.66 -9.63 9.79
C LYS A 115 1.53 -10.90 9.67
N LYS A 116 0.94 -12.05 9.35
CA LYS A 116 1.65 -13.35 9.32
C LYS A 116 2.02 -13.83 7.91
N SER A 117 1.43 -13.26 6.88
CA SER A 117 1.64 -13.71 5.50
C SER A 117 1.12 -12.69 4.50
N THR A 118 1.46 -12.85 3.23
CA THR A 118 0.91 -12.07 2.13
C THR A 118 -0.50 -12.48 1.71
N ARG A 119 -1.11 -13.46 2.41
CA ARG A 119 -2.39 -14.04 1.99
C ARG A 119 -3.51 -13.01 1.88
N PHE A 120 -3.67 -12.15 2.89
CA PHE A 120 -4.71 -11.13 2.86
C PHE A 120 -4.10 -9.76 2.62
N VAL A 121 -4.77 -8.98 1.77
CA VAL A 121 -4.51 -7.56 1.55
C VAL A 121 -5.71 -6.79 2.09
N LEU A 122 -5.47 -5.90 3.04
CA LEU A 122 -6.45 -4.95 3.54
C LEU A 122 -6.13 -3.58 2.92
N ALA A 123 -7.12 -2.97 2.30
CA ALA A 123 -6.98 -1.64 1.72
C ALA A 123 -8.22 -0.80 1.97
N CYS A 124 -8.06 0.51 2.03
CA CYS A 124 -9.15 1.46 2.15
C CYS A 124 -8.91 2.73 1.36
N GLY A 125 -10.00 3.47 1.11
CA GLY A 125 -9.89 4.68 0.33
C GLY A 125 -11.10 5.60 0.39
N SER A 126 -11.09 6.58 -0.50
CA SER A 126 -12.19 7.54 -0.68
C SER A 126 -12.89 7.35 -2.02
N VAL A 127 -13.94 8.12 -2.22
CA VAL A 127 -14.93 8.08 -3.30
C VAL A 127 -15.99 7.03 -3.02
N VAL A 128 -15.61 5.75 -2.85
CA VAL A 128 -16.54 4.69 -2.42
C VAL A 128 -16.64 4.59 -0.89
N ASN A 129 -15.69 5.21 -0.15
CA ASN A 129 -15.65 5.26 1.31
C ASN A 129 -15.82 3.87 1.93
N GLU A 130 -14.94 2.95 1.56
CA GLU A 130 -14.99 1.57 2.03
C GLU A 130 -13.60 1.00 2.29
N ALA A 131 -13.56 -0.09 3.05
CA ALA A 131 -12.39 -0.93 3.22
C ALA A 131 -12.69 -2.33 2.72
N ARG A 132 -11.70 -2.96 2.09
CA ARG A 132 -11.81 -4.33 1.55
C ARG A 132 -10.64 -5.18 1.98
N ILE A 133 -10.92 -6.47 2.13
CA ILE A 133 -9.92 -7.51 2.30
C ILE A 133 -9.99 -8.41 1.08
N PHE A 134 -8.84 -8.61 0.45
CA PHE A 134 -8.67 -9.49 -0.71
C PHE A 134 -7.91 -10.74 -0.28
N ASP A 135 -8.33 -11.92 -0.75
CA ASP A 135 -7.65 -13.20 -0.45
C ASP A 135 -6.82 -13.66 -1.65
N GLN A 136 -5.52 -13.81 -1.47
CA GLN A 136 -4.61 -14.35 -2.47
C GLN A 136 -5.03 -15.74 -2.96
N ASN A 137 -5.52 -16.61 -2.08
CA ASN A 137 -5.97 -17.94 -2.45
C ASN A 137 -7.20 -17.94 -3.36
N GLY A 138 -7.98 -16.86 -3.33
CA GLY A 138 -9.11 -16.60 -4.21
C GLY A 138 -8.76 -15.70 -5.40
N ASP A 139 -7.50 -15.68 -5.84
CA ASP A 139 -7.03 -14.80 -6.91
C ASP A 139 -7.24 -13.30 -6.63
N TYR A 140 -7.11 -12.91 -5.37
CA TYR A 140 -7.36 -11.55 -4.86
C TYR A 140 -8.82 -11.06 -5.09
N MET A 141 -9.77 -11.96 -5.09
CA MET A 141 -11.18 -11.57 -5.01
C MET A 141 -11.54 -11.06 -3.61
N ASP A 142 -12.61 -10.28 -3.54
CA ASP A 142 -13.15 -9.77 -2.28
C ASP A 142 -13.41 -10.90 -1.28
N PHE A 143 -12.71 -10.89 -0.16
CA PHE A 143 -12.96 -11.77 0.97
C PHE A 143 -13.90 -11.13 1.99
N ALA A 144 -13.75 -9.84 2.23
CA ALA A 144 -14.61 -9.07 3.11
C ALA A 144 -14.66 -7.60 2.68
N LYS A 145 -15.80 -6.98 2.92
CA LYS A 145 -16.05 -5.56 2.60
C LYS A 145 -16.74 -4.87 3.76
N VAL A 146 -16.29 -3.68 4.08
CA VAL A 146 -16.97 -2.77 5.02
C VAL A 146 -17.24 -1.47 4.30
N SER A 147 -18.49 -1.04 4.31
CA SER A 147 -18.97 0.14 3.60
C SER A 147 -20.00 0.91 4.43
N GLY A 148 -20.49 2.03 3.90
CA GLY A 148 -21.47 2.86 4.59
C GLY A 148 -20.85 4.01 5.40
N PHE A 149 -19.55 4.26 5.26
CA PHE A 149 -18.91 5.41 5.89
C PHE A 149 -19.30 6.70 5.18
N SER A 150 -19.53 7.74 5.97
CA SER A 150 -19.92 9.07 5.45
C SER A 150 -18.77 9.84 4.82
N LYS A 151 -17.53 9.45 5.11
CA LYS A 151 -16.28 10.08 4.68
C LYS A 151 -15.27 9.03 4.22
N GLY A 152 -14.23 9.49 3.51
CA GLY A 152 -13.11 8.64 3.08
C GLY A 152 -12.37 8.02 4.25
N LEU A 153 -11.83 6.84 4.02
CA LEU A 153 -10.97 6.12 4.96
C LEU A 153 -9.51 6.35 4.59
N TYR A 154 -8.66 6.56 5.61
CA TYR A 154 -7.27 6.99 5.41
C TYR A 154 -6.26 6.07 6.09
N SER A 155 -6.69 5.20 6.99
CA SER A 155 -5.80 4.31 7.75
C SER A 155 -6.46 2.96 7.97
N VAL A 156 -5.66 1.92 7.93
CA VAL A 156 -6.06 0.54 8.24
C VAL A 156 -4.97 -0.15 9.05
N ASP A 157 -5.36 -1.12 9.86
CA ASP A 157 -4.40 -2.02 10.51
C ASP A 157 -5.03 -3.37 10.83
N PHE A 158 -4.26 -4.45 10.60
CA PHE A 158 -4.60 -5.78 11.08
C PHE A 158 -4.07 -5.98 12.50
N ALA A 159 -4.88 -6.56 13.37
CA ALA A 159 -4.38 -7.06 14.65
C ALA A 159 -3.36 -8.19 14.44
N PRO A 160 -2.39 -8.37 15.35
CA PRO A 160 -1.36 -9.41 15.22
C PRO A 160 -1.90 -10.84 15.09
N ASN A 161 -3.06 -11.13 15.68
CA ASN A 161 -3.74 -12.42 15.57
C ASN A 161 -4.53 -12.61 14.27
N GLN A 162 -4.70 -11.54 13.47
CA GLN A 162 -5.44 -11.50 12.20
C GLN A 162 -6.96 -11.77 12.34
N GLU A 163 -7.51 -11.79 13.53
CA GLU A 163 -8.95 -11.94 13.75
C GLU A 163 -9.69 -10.61 13.70
N LEU A 164 -8.97 -9.53 13.94
CA LEU A 164 -9.49 -8.17 13.97
C LEU A 164 -8.76 -7.30 12.97
N PHE A 165 -9.45 -6.32 12.43
CA PHE A 165 -8.85 -5.21 11.73
C PHE A 165 -9.55 -3.91 12.11
N ALA A 166 -8.82 -2.82 12.03
CA ALA A 166 -9.33 -1.49 12.27
C ALA A 166 -9.25 -0.63 11.02
N VAL A 167 -10.16 0.30 10.89
CA VAL A 167 -10.14 1.35 9.87
C VAL A 167 -10.45 2.68 10.51
N ALA A 168 -9.87 3.76 10.00
CA ALA A 168 -10.13 5.11 10.48
C ALA A 168 -10.20 6.10 9.31
N GLY A 169 -10.99 7.15 9.46
CA GLY A 169 -11.22 8.06 8.36
C GLY A 169 -11.62 9.48 8.74
N GLY A 170 -12.20 10.17 7.80
CA GLY A 170 -12.60 11.57 7.92
C GLY A 170 -13.86 11.81 8.76
N ASP A 171 -14.50 10.77 9.25
CA ASP A 171 -15.62 10.83 10.20
C ASP A 171 -15.15 11.14 11.64
N GLY A 172 -13.83 11.01 11.89
CA GLY A 172 -13.22 11.25 13.20
C GLY A 172 -13.32 10.03 14.14
N GLU A 173 -13.68 8.88 13.61
CA GLU A 173 -13.86 7.64 14.36
C GLU A 173 -12.85 6.57 13.92
N ALA A 174 -12.53 5.64 14.81
CA ALA A 174 -11.84 4.41 14.53
C ALA A 174 -12.81 3.24 14.72
N HIS A 175 -12.97 2.46 13.66
CA HIS A 175 -13.91 1.34 13.61
C HIS A 175 -13.15 0.02 13.70
N LEU A 176 -13.56 -0.86 14.60
CA LEU A 176 -12.96 -2.18 14.79
C LEU A 176 -13.89 -3.27 14.30
N PHE A 177 -13.38 -4.17 13.50
CA PHE A 177 -14.12 -5.28 12.90
C PHE A 177 -13.48 -6.62 13.25
N LYS A 178 -14.32 -7.64 13.37
CA LYS A 178 -13.88 -9.02 13.55
C LYS A 178 -14.12 -9.81 12.26
N LEU A 179 -13.09 -10.52 11.80
CA LEU A 179 -13.25 -11.51 10.74
C LEU A 179 -13.91 -12.75 11.33
N THR A 180 -15.15 -12.98 10.97
CA THR A 180 -15.87 -14.22 11.29
C THR A 180 -15.86 -15.12 10.06
N LYS A 181 -15.57 -16.41 10.28
CA LYS A 181 -15.67 -17.44 9.24
C LYS A 181 -17.12 -17.69 8.84
#